data_d2b89893d832247e15e8c911a2e0e9b0
#
_entry.id   d2b89893d832247e15e8c911a2e0e9b0
#
_cell.length_a   1.000
_cell.length_b   1.000
_cell.length_c   1.000
_cell.angle_alpha   90.00
_cell.angle_beta   90.00
_cell.angle_gamma   90.00
#
_symmetry.space_group_name_H-M   'P 1'
#
loop_
_entity.id
_entity.type
_entity.pdbx_description
1 polymer ?
#
loop_
_entity_poly.entity_id
_entity_poly.type
_entity_poly.pdbx_seq_one_letter_code
_entity_poly.pdbx_strand_id
1 'polypeptide(L)'
;MDFYRDISATIDLREELHSVIHGSEEIVGQGRTVILRRMTNTTCPGCWDTKTGGSIRPNCRYCQGEGWQFFETQEIMALYRGVAPVYKPGVLATGEYPQNAMGYTDQNRCTAYVEVFRDDGSQVYPDYERYTLQTAKAYDKLYETKVDPEGNSITDSSGRFTRTVKWKVLSVVPTFGDNGRIEMFELGLEKENV
;
A
#
# COMPACT_ATOMS: atom_id res chain seq x y z
N MET A 1 0.72 47.37 -5.40
CA MET A 1 0.17 46.41 -4.39
C MET A 1 0.41 45.01 -4.96
N ASP A 2 1.54 44.40 -4.61
CA ASP A 2 1.92 43.07 -5.10
C ASP A 2 1.29 42.01 -4.23
N PHE A 3 0.10 41.54 -4.58
CA PHE A 3 -0.64 40.49 -3.91
C PHE A 3 -0.11 39.06 -4.17
N TYR A 4 1.02 38.92 -4.89
CA TYR A 4 1.49 37.61 -5.33
C TYR A 4 2.85 37.19 -4.73
N ARG A 5 3.35 37.87 -3.70
CA ARG A 5 4.71 37.61 -3.20
C ARG A 5 4.86 36.76 -1.96
N ASP A 6 3.79 36.29 -1.31
CA ASP A 6 3.89 35.55 -0.05
C ASP A 6 3.11 34.23 0.01
N ILE A 7 2.89 33.58 -1.13
CA ILE A 7 2.40 32.19 -1.13
C ILE A 7 3.57 31.27 -1.53
N SER A 8 4.65 31.34 -0.80
CA SER A 8 5.68 30.28 -0.81
C SER A 8 5.67 29.52 0.51
N ALA A 9 4.51 29.24 1.06
CA ALA A 9 4.37 28.15 1.98
C ALA A 9 4.46 26.87 1.12
N THR A 10 5.67 26.42 0.91
CA THR A 10 5.92 25.08 0.34
C THR A 10 5.27 24.09 1.30
N ILE A 11 4.12 23.56 0.92
CA ILE A 11 3.47 22.49 1.69
C ILE A 11 4.41 21.30 1.60
N ASP A 12 4.99 20.91 2.73
CA ASP A 12 5.80 19.69 2.82
C ASP A 12 4.89 18.51 3.13
N LEU A 13 4.38 17.87 2.06
CA LEU A 13 3.48 16.72 2.19
C LEU A 13 4.12 15.54 2.93
N ARG A 14 5.45 15.45 2.98
CA ARG A 14 6.13 14.40 3.76
C ARG A 14 5.95 14.63 5.26
N GLU A 15 6.13 15.85 5.71
CA GLU A 15 5.97 16.20 7.12
C GLU A 15 4.51 16.03 7.57
N GLU A 16 3.57 16.45 6.71
CA GLU A 16 2.14 16.23 6.96
C GLU A 16 1.80 14.74 7.01
N LEU A 17 2.26 13.94 6.04
CA LEU A 17 2.04 12.50 6.04
C LEU A 17 2.67 11.83 7.27
N HIS A 18 3.89 12.23 7.63
CA HIS A 18 4.56 11.73 8.83
C HIS A 18 3.72 11.98 10.08
N SER A 19 3.19 13.19 10.23
CA SER A 19 2.30 13.54 11.33
C SER A 19 1.01 12.73 11.34
N VAL A 20 0.44 12.43 10.17
CA VAL A 20 -0.76 11.58 10.05
C VAL A 20 -0.44 10.13 10.41
N ILE A 21 0.70 9.61 9.98
CA ILE A 21 1.09 8.21 10.23
C ILE A 21 1.51 8.02 11.69
N HIS A 22 2.44 8.82 12.18
CA HIS A 22 3.08 8.61 13.49
C HIS A 22 2.42 9.41 14.62
N GLY A 23 1.65 10.43 14.27
CA GLY A 23 1.08 11.38 15.22
C GLY A 23 2.00 12.57 15.47
N SER A 24 1.42 13.60 16.07
CA SER A 24 2.10 14.80 16.54
C SER A 24 1.52 15.21 17.90
N GLU A 25 1.97 16.31 18.47
CA GLU A 25 1.40 16.83 19.72
C GLU A 25 -0.12 17.11 19.62
N GLU A 26 -0.60 17.42 18.41
CA GLU A 26 -2.00 17.78 18.16
C GLU A 26 -2.82 16.67 17.48
N ILE A 27 -2.16 15.69 16.85
CA ILE A 27 -2.79 14.66 15.99
C ILE A 27 -2.43 13.27 16.51
N VAL A 28 -3.45 12.45 16.74
CA VAL A 28 -3.25 11.02 17.04
C VAL A 28 -2.87 10.28 15.75
N GLY A 29 -1.74 9.59 15.75
CA GLY A 29 -1.26 8.83 14.60
C GLY A 29 -2.28 7.79 14.14
N GLN A 30 -2.50 7.71 12.84
CA GLN A 30 -3.43 6.79 12.18
C GLN A 30 -2.71 5.62 11.52
N GLY A 31 -1.38 5.60 11.58
CA GLY A 31 -0.55 4.55 11.02
C GLY A 31 -0.78 3.21 11.71
N ARG A 32 -0.74 2.16 10.91
CA ARG A 32 -0.84 0.78 11.37
C ARG A 32 0.37 0.00 10.91
N THR A 33 0.89 -0.84 11.78
CA THR A 33 1.93 -1.78 11.40
C THR A 33 1.36 -2.81 10.43
N VAL A 34 2.01 -2.94 9.30
CA VAL A 34 1.68 -3.90 8.24
C VAL A 34 2.92 -4.68 7.84
N ILE A 35 2.73 -5.88 7.31
CA ILE A 35 3.81 -6.65 6.71
C ILE A 35 3.69 -6.52 5.19
N LEU A 36 4.64 -5.85 4.59
CA LEU A 36 4.78 -5.75 3.15
C LEU A 36 5.61 -6.93 2.64
N ARG A 37 4.99 -7.81 1.86
CA ARG A 37 5.65 -8.95 1.24
C ARG A 37 5.87 -8.64 -0.23
N ARG A 38 7.11 -8.34 -0.57
CA ARG A 38 7.51 -7.95 -1.92
C ARG A 38 8.06 -9.13 -2.70
N MET A 39 7.62 -9.23 -3.94
CA MET A 39 8.13 -10.23 -4.88
C MET A 39 9.52 -9.83 -5.37
N THR A 40 10.43 -10.77 -5.37
CA THR A 40 11.73 -10.64 -6.03
C THR A 40 11.64 -11.06 -7.51
N ASN A 41 12.67 -10.77 -8.29
CA ASN A 41 12.77 -11.28 -9.67
C ASN A 41 13.32 -12.72 -9.74
N THR A 42 13.46 -13.39 -8.60
CA THR A 42 14.05 -14.72 -8.50
C THR A 42 12.95 -15.77 -8.37
N THR A 43 13.04 -16.82 -9.15
CA THR A 43 12.10 -17.95 -9.11
C THR A 43 12.24 -18.74 -7.80
N CYS A 44 11.14 -19.32 -7.33
CA CYS A 44 11.15 -20.11 -6.11
C CYS A 44 11.87 -21.44 -6.31
N PRO A 45 12.94 -21.72 -5.54
CA PRO A 45 13.70 -22.97 -5.69
C PRO A 45 12.92 -24.21 -5.26
N GLY A 46 11.83 -24.02 -4.49
CA GLY A 46 11.02 -25.12 -3.94
C GLY A 46 9.93 -25.63 -4.86
N CYS A 47 9.52 -24.86 -5.86
CA CYS A 47 8.37 -25.22 -6.69
C CYS A 47 8.40 -24.72 -8.13
N TRP A 48 9.40 -23.98 -8.53
CA TRP A 48 9.52 -23.53 -9.91
C TRP A 48 9.93 -24.65 -10.81
N ASP A 49 9.19 -24.87 -11.89
CA ASP A 49 9.57 -25.79 -12.95
C ASP A 49 9.97 -25.02 -14.22
N THR A 50 11.21 -25.20 -14.63
CA THR A 50 11.78 -24.54 -15.81
C THR A 50 11.14 -25.00 -17.11
N LYS A 51 10.55 -26.20 -17.15
CA LYS A 51 9.91 -26.74 -18.35
C LYS A 51 8.55 -26.12 -18.61
N THR A 52 7.77 -25.93 -17.53
CA THR A 52 6.42 -25.34 -17.64
C THR A 52 6.43 -23.83 -17.47
N GLY A 53 7.52 -23.24 -16.97
CA GLY A 53 7.65 -21.82 -16.70
C GLY A 53 6.74 -21.33 -15.57
N GLY A 54 6.39 -22.18 -14.63
CA GLY A 54 5.46 -21.87 -13.56
C GLY A 54 5.68 -22.66 -12.27
N SER A 55 4.84 -22.41 -11.27
CA SER A 55 4.83 -23.17 -10.03
C SER A 55 4.07 -24.49 -10.20
N ILE A 56 4.71 -25.59 -9.79
CA ILE A 56 4.10 -26.94 -9.79
C ILE A 56 3.50 -27.33 -8.43
N ARG A 57 3.62 -26.47 -7.41
CA ARG A 57 3.13 -26.74 -6.04
C ARG A 57 2.31 -25.58 -5.53
N PRO A 58 0.96 -25.66 -5.55
CA PRO A 58 0.11 -24.56 -5.10
C PRO A 58 0.32 -24.20 -3.60
N ASN A 59 0.73 -25.18 -2.79
CA ASN A 59 0.98 -24.99 -1.35
C ASN A 59 2.47 -24.98 -1.00
N CYS A 60 3.30 -24.39 -1.85
CA CYS A 60 4.73 -24.28 -1.58
C CYS A 60 4.97 -23.43 -0.31
N ARG A 61 5.67 -23.99 0.68
CA ARG A 61 5.97 -23.31 1.96
C ARG A 61 6.78 -22.02 1.83
N TYR A 62 7.49 -21.84 0.72
CA TYR A 62 8.34 -20.67 0.48
C TYR A 62 7.58 -19.53 -0.22
N CYS A 63 6.79 -19.85 -1.24
CA CYS A 63 6.14 -18.84 -2.07
C CYS A 63 4.61 -18.92 -2.08
N GLN A 64 4.01 -19.88 -1.34
CA GLN A 64 2.55 -20.09 -1.29
C GLN A 64 1.92 -20.37 -2.66
N GLY A 65 2.68 -21.00 -3.57
CA GLY A 65 2.22 -21.33 -4.92
C GLY A 65 2.50 -20.29 -6.00
N GLU A 66 2.95 -19.09 -5.61
CA GLU A 66 3.19 -17.98 -6.56
C GLU A 66 4.37 -18.21 -7.53
N GLY A 67 5.28 -19.13 -7.20
CA GLY A 67 6.43 -19.47 -8.07
C GLY A 67 7.62 -18.52 -7.94
N TRP A 68 7.50 -17.45 -7.18
CA TRP A 68 8.55 -16.44 -6.99
C TRP A 68 9.01 -16.37 -5.54
N GLN A 69 10.22 -15.92 -5.32
CA GLN A 69 10.71 -15.61 -3.99
C GLN A 69 10.13 -14.27 -3.53
N PHE A 70 9.91 -14.16 -2.23
CA PHE A 70 9.44 -12.95 -1.57
C PHE A 70 10.37 -12.61 -0.41
N PHE A 71 10.49 -11.33 -0.12
CA PHE A 71 11.00 -10.84 1.14
C PHE A 71 9.92 -10.04 1.85
N GLU A 72 10.00 -9.98 3.16
CA GLU A 72 9.02 -9.29 3.99
C GLU A 72 9.71 -8.17 4.76
N THR A 73 9.06 -7.02 4.77
CA THR A 73 9.44 -5.86 5.57
C THR A 73 8.27 -5.44 6.44
N GLN A 74 8.58 -4.88 7.58
CA GLN A 74 7.59 -4.24 8.43
C GLN A 74 7.53 -2.76 8.05
N GLU A 75 6.33 -2.27 7.76
CA GLU A 75 6.10 -0.87 7.39
C GLU A 75 4.99 -0.31 8.28
N ILE A 76 4.97 1.01 8.42
CA ILE A 76 3.85 1.73 9.04
C ILE A 76 3.14 2.50 7.93
N MET A 77 1.83 2.29 7.80
CA MET A 77 1.03 2.88 6.73
C MET A 77 -0.31 3.37 7.26
N ALA A 78 -0.80 4.46 6.70
CA ALA A 78 -2.18 4.88 6.92
C ALA A 78 -3.11 4.15 5.92
N LEU A 79 -4.04 3.35 6.44
CA LEU A 79 -4.97 2.55 5.65
C LEU A 79 -6.36 3.18 5.63
N TYR A 80 -6.80 3.59 4.45
CA TYR A 80 -8.13 4.16 4.24
C TYR A 80 -9.04 3.16 3.53
N ARG A 81 -9.95 2.57 4.30
CA ARG A 81 -11.06 1.78 3.77
C ARG A 81 -12.18 2.75 3.43
N GLY A 82 -12.08 3.37 2.30
CA GLY A 82 -13.01 4.41 1.90
C GLY A 82 -13.84 4.02 0.70
N VAL A 83 -14.93 4.77 0.55
CA VAL A 83 -15.66 4.87 -0.71
C VAL A 83 -14.64 5.19 -1.79
N ALA A 84 -14.24 4.19 -2.57
CA ALA A 84 -13.51 4.49 -3.79
C ALA A 84 -14.41 5.43 -4.58
N PRO A 85 -13.99 6.66 -4.88
CA PRO A 85 -14.72 7.45 -5.84
C PRO A 85 -14.74 6.61 -7.11
N VAL A 86 -15.91 6.09 -7.46
CA VAL A 86 -16.08 5.43 -8.75
C VAL A 86 -16.01 6.56 -9.77
N TYR A 87 -14.78 6.90 -10.11
CA TYR A 87 -14.52 7.75 -11.26
C TYR A 87 -14.92 6.94 -12.50
N LYS A 88 -16.19 6.98 -12.83
CA LYS A 88 -16.65 6.63 -14.17
C LYS A 88 -16.41 7.88 -15.02
N PRO A 89 -15.44 7.88 -15.94
CA PRO A 89 -15.30 8.95 -16.89
C PRO A 89 -16.64 9.08 -17.64
N GLY A 90 -17.28 10.23 -17.56
CA GLY A 90 -18.58 10.50 -18.22
C GLY A 90 -19.74 10.78 -17.28
N VAL A 91 -19.70 10.46 -16.00
CA VAL A 91 -20.80 10.74 -15.07
C VAL A 91 -20.76 12.17 -14.52
N LEU A 92 -19.62 12.84 -14.58
CA LEU A 92 -19.49 14.25 -14.17
C LEU A 92 -20.12 15.26 -15.14
N ALA A 93 -20.51 14.83 -16.34
CA ALA A 93 -21.08 15.75 -17.35
C ALA A 93 -22.57 16.11 -17.11
N THR A 94 -23.28 15.40 -16.24
CA THR A 94 -24.72 15.57 -16.05
C THR A 94 -25.12 16.20 -14.72
N GLY A 95 -24.18 16.55 -13.84
CA GLY A 95 -24.51 17.19 -12.55
C GLY A 95 -25.34 16.31 -11.59
N GLU A 96 -25.65 15.10 -11.95
CA GLU A 96 -26.31 14.13 -11.09
C GLU A 96 -25.27 13.39 -10.28
N TYR A 97 -25.08 13.81 -9.01
CA TYR A 97 -24.49 12.96 -8.01
C TYR A 97 -25.36 11.71 -7.88
N PRO A 98 -24.85 10.50 -8.16
CA PRO A 98 -25.64 9.32 -7.90
C PRO A 98 -25.89 9.27 -6.39
N GLN A 99 -27.13 9.53 -5.99
CA GLN A 99 -27.56 9.47 -4.57
C GLN A 99 -27.25 8.12 -3.92
N ASN A 100 -26.90 7.12 -4.69
CA ASN A 100 -26.49 5.77 -4.26
C ASN A 100 -24.99 5.63 -4.00
N ALA A 101 -24.17 6.65 -4.24
CA ALA A 101 -22.73 6.57 -3.96
C ALA A 101 -22.39 6.71 -2.47
N MET A 102 -23.33 7.12 -1.64
CA MET A 102 -23.11 7.29 -0.19
C MET A 102 -23.17 6.00 0.63
N GLY A 103 -23.21 4.83 0.04
CA GLY A 103 -23.36 3.60 0.80
C GLY A 103 -22.52 2.41 0.35
N TYR A 104 -21.83 2.49 -0.75
CA TYR A 104 -20.95 1.40 -1.20
C TYR A 104 -19.53 1.63 -0.67
N THR A 105 -19.31 1.22 0.56
CA THR A 105 -17.95 0.87 1.00
C THR A 105 -17.58 -0.41 0.24
N ASP A 106 -16.73 -0.29 -0.76
CA ASP A 106 -16.12 -1.48 -1.37
C ASP A 106 -15.18 -2.09 -0.33
N GLN A 107 -15.70 -3.03 0.45
CA GLN A 107 -14.95 -3.72 1.51
C GLN A 107 -13.77 -4.51 0.94
N ASN A 108 -13.69 -4.65 -0.38
CA ASN A 108 -12.66 -5.38 -1.08
C ASN A 108 -11.53 -4.46 -1.57
N ARG A 109 -11.66 -3.15 -1.42
CA ARG A 109 -10.64 -2.17 -1.82
C ARG A 109 -10.22 -1.29 -0.65
N CYS A 110 -8.96 -0.92 -0.67
CA CYS A 110 -8.35 -0.05 0.32
C CYS A 110 -7.29 0.80 -0.38
N THR A 111 -7.13 2.03 0.07
CA THR A 111 -6.00 2.87 -0.28
C THR A 111 -5.08 2.94 0.92
N ALA A 112 -3.78 2.72 0.71
CA ALA A 112 -2.77 2.91 1.74
C ALA A 112 -1.82 4.03 1.33
N TYR A 113 -1.48 4.88 2.28
CA TYR A 113 -0.45 5.89 2.12
C TYR A 113 0.77 5.49 2.91
N VAL A 114 1.93 5.60 2.28
CA VAL A 114 3.20 5.20 2.85
C VAL A 114 4.28 6.23 2.54
N GLU A 115 5.17 6.42 3.48
CA GLU A 115 6.34 7.28 3.32
C GLU A 115 7.28 6.75 2.25
N VAL A 116 8.03 7.65 1.62
CA VAL A 116 8.98 7.29 0.56
C VAL A 116 10.17 6.53 1.11
N PHE A 117 10.66 6.95 2.29
CA PHE A 117 11.86 6.41 2.92
C PHE A 117 11.54 5.77 4.27
N ARG A 118 12.29 4.73 4.60
CA ARG A 118 12.37 4.15 5.94
C ARG A 118 13.37 4.93 6.80
N ASP A 119 13.40 4.66 8.08
CA ASP A 119 14.33 5.27 9.04
C ASP A 119 15.80 5.04 8.67
N ASP A 120 16.11 3.93 7.97
CA ASP A 120 17.46 3.62 7.49
C ASP A 120 17.83 4.37 6.19
N GLY A 121 16.94 5.23 5.68
CA GLY A 121 17.11 5.99 4.44
C GLY A 121 16.85 5.18 3.17
N SER A 122 16.49 3.92 3.26
CA SER A 122 16.11 3.11 2.10
C SER A 122 14.71 3.47 1.61
N GLN A 123 14.48 3.38 0.30
CA GLN A 123 13.15 3.60 -0.26
C GLN A 123 12.24 2.39 -0.04
N VAL A 124 10.97 2.66 0.31
CA VAL A 124 9.94 1.62 0.42
C VAL A 124 9.64 1.02 -0.95
N TYR A 125 9.49 1.86 -1.97
CA TYR A 125 9.23 1.45 -3.35
C TYR A 125 10.27 2.05 -4.33
N PRO A 126 11.48 1.51 -4.41
CA PRO A 126 12.49 2.01 -5.34
C PRO A 126 12.14 1.75 -6.81
N ASP A 127 11.27 0.80 -7.05
CA ASP A 127 10.87 0.31 -8.37
C ASP A 127 9.36 0.43 -8.61
N TYR A 128 8.74 1.52 -8.15
CA TYR A 128 7.30 1.74 -8.26
C TYR A 128 6.79 1.67 -9.71
N GLU A 129 7.61 2.00 -10.69
CA GLU A 129 7.28 1.96 -12.12
C GLU A 129 6.86 0.57 -12.60
N ARG A 130 7.28 -0.50 -11.94
CA ARG A 130 6.87 -1.85 -12.32
C ARG A 130 5.36 -2.08 -12.25
N TYR A 131 4.63 -1.28 -11.47
CA TYR A 131 3.17 -1.36 -11.34
C TYR A 131 2.43 -0.66 -12.46
N THR A 132 3.09 0.22 -13.21
CA THR A 132 2.54 0.87 -14.40
C THR A 132 2.59 -0.04 -15.63
N LEU A 133 3.56 -0.96 -15.67
CA LEU A 133 3.68 -1.98 -16.69
C LEU A 133 2.92 -3.22 -16.21
N GLN A 134 1.70 -3.43 -16.67
CA GLN A 134 0.89 -4.61 -16.36
C GLN A 134 1.62 -5.89 -16.80
N THR A 135 2.52 -6.37 -15.98
CA THR A 135 3.18 -7.65 -16.20
C THR A 135 2.35 -8.75 -15.54
N ALA A 136 2.27 -9.91 -16.18
CA ALA A 136 1.58 -11.10 -15.65
C ALA A 136 2.29 -11.73 -14.43
N LYS A 137 3.12 -10.96 -13.71
CA LYS A 137 3.87 -11.40 -12.53
C LYS A 137 2.99 -11.34 -11.29
N ALA A 138 3.33 -12.14 -10.30
CA ALA A 138 2.70 -12.07 -8.99
C ALA A 138 2.83 -10.67 -8.39
N TYR A 139 1.75 -10.21 -7.77
CA TYR A 139 1.73 -8.91 -7.12
C TYR A 139 2.35 -8.99 -5.72
N ASP A 140 2.86 -7.87 -5.24
CA ASP A 140 3.19 -7.73 -3.83
C ASP A 140 1.95 -7.90 -2.98
N LYS A 141 2.15 -8.37 -1.75
CA LYS A 141 1.08 -8.59 -0.78
C LYS A 141 1.34 -7.71 0.44
N LEU A 142 0.26 -7.21 0.99
CA LEU A 142 0.28 -6.48 2.24
C LEU A 142 -0.60 -7.24 3.24
N TYR A 143 -0.09 -7.45 4.45
CA TYR A 143 -0.85 -8.09 5.52
C TYR A 143 -1.06 -7.10 6.66
N GLU A 144 -2.31 -6.90 7.05
CA GLU A 144 -2.59 -6.19 8.28
C GLU A 144 -2.24 -7.06 9.47
N THR A 145 -1.69 -6.46 10.51
CA THR A 145 -1.43 -7.12 11.78
C THR A 145 -2.66 -7.05 12.68
N LYS A 146 -2.81 -8.06 13.55
CA LYS A 146 -3.78 -8.00 14.63
C LYS A 146 -3.30 -7.00 15.68
N VAL A 147 -4.19 -6.14 16.14
CA VAL A 147 -3.88 -5.17 17.18
C VAL A 147 -4.67 -5.46 18.45
N ASP A 148 -4.12 -5.09 19.60
CA ASP A 148 -4.82 -5.09 20.88
C ASP A 148 -5.74 -3.85 20.99
N PRO A 149 -6.54 -3.71 22.09
CA PRO A 149 -7.39 -2.54 22.29
C PRO A 149 -6.62 -1.22 22.39
N GLU A 150 -5.35 -1.26 22.75
CA GLU A 150 -4.44 -0.12 22.87
C GLU A 150 -3.81 0.25 21.52
N GLY A 151 -4.01 -0.56 20.45
CA GLY A 151 -3.51 -0.32 19.10
C GLY A 151 -2.15 -0.94 18.80
N ASN A 152 -1.54 -1.69 19.73
CA ASN A 152 -0.25 -2.33 19.50
C ASN A 152 -0.40 -3.64 18.72
N SER A 153 0.53 -3.92 17.83
CA SER A 153 0.51 -5.16 17.04
C SER A 153 0.82 -6.39 17.88
N ILE A 154 -0.05 -7.39 17.81
CA ILE A 154 0.07 -8.65 18.56
C ILE A 154 1.00 -9.61 17.83
N THR A 155 1.95 -10.18 18.57
CA THR A 155 2.83 -11.24 18.10
C THR A 155 2.39 -12.62 18.61
N ASP A 156 2.71 -13.67 17.87
CA ASP A 156 2.53 -15.05 18.28
C ASP A 156 3.67 -15.51 19.24
N SER A 157 3.60 -16.75 19.70
CA SER A 157 4.62 -17.33 20.58
C SER A 157 6.02 -17.42 19.97
N SER A 158 6.16 -17.27 18.66
CA SER A 158 7.42 -17.24 17.94
C SER A 158 7.93 -15.82 17.67
N GLY A 159 7.24 -14.80 18.18
CA GLY A 159 7.58 -13.39 17.98
C GLY A 159 7.17 -12.83 16.60
N ARG A 160 6.37 -13.57 15.82
CA ARG A 160 5.87 -13.11 14.52
C ARG A 160 4.54 -12.42 14.67
N PHE A 161 4.33 -11.34 13.91
CA PHE A 161 3.05 -10.64 13.90
C PHE A 161 1.89 -11.54 13.43
N THR A 162 0.81 -11.54 14.19
CA THR A 162 -0.43 -12.21 13.79
C THR A 162 -1.07 -11.44 12.65
N ARG A 163 -1.30 -12.11 11.52
CA ARG A 163 -1.88 -11.52 10.30
C ARG A 163 -3.39 -11.68 10.30
N THR A 164 -4.11 -10.64 9.85
CA THR A 164 -5.58 -10.65 9.82
C THR A 164 -6.15 -10.57 8.42
N VAL A 165 -5.79 -9.53 7.67
CA VAL A 165 -6.30 -9.29 6.32
C VAL A 165 -5.14 -9.32 5.34
N LYS A 166 -5.37 -9.99 4.21
CA LYS A 166 -4.42 -10.06 3.11
C LYS A 166 -4.90 -9.16 1.98
N TRP A 167 -4.03 -8.30 1.52
CA TRP A 167 -4.25 -7.41 0.40
C TRP A 167 -3.26 -7.70 -0.70
N LYS A 168 -3.72 -7.55 -1.94
CA LYS A 168 -2.91 -7.56 -3.14
C LYS A 168 -2.64 -6.12 -3.53
N VAL A 169 -1.38 -5.75 -3.73
CA VAL A 169 -1.00 -4.43 -4.21
C VAL A 169 -1.21 -4.39 -5.72
N LEU A 170 -2.17 -3.60 -6.18
CA LEU A 170 -2.52 -3.46 -7.60
C LEU A 170 -1.72 -2.34 -8.26
N SER A 171 -1.53 -1.24 -7.55
CA SER A 171 -0.84 -0.06 -8.06
C SER A 171 -0.02 0.59 -6.96
N VAL A 172 1.07 1.22 -7.37
CA VAL A 172 1.89 2.10 -6.54
C VAL A 172 2.03 3.40 -7.32
N VAL A 173 1.41 4.46 -6.81
CA VAL A 173 1.35 5.77 -7.46
C VAL A 173 2.15 6.77 -6.63
N PRO A 174 3.22 7.37 -7.19
CA PRO A 174 3.93 8.43 -6.50
C PRO A 174 3.12 9.72 -6.52
N THR A 175 3.06 10.41 -5.40
CA THR A 175 2.54 11.77 -5.31
C THR A 175 3.74 12.73 -5.32
N PHE A 176 3.73 13.67 -6.25
CA PHE A 176 4.81 14.63 -6.43
C PHE A 176 4.45 15.96 -5.77
N GLY A 177 5.41 16.55 -5.08
CA GLY A 177 5.34 17.93 -4.62
C GLY A 177 5.67 18.95 -5.72
N ASP A 178 5.61 20.23 -5.38
CA ASP A 178 5.78 21.36 -6.31
C ASP A 178 7.13 21.38 -7.02
N ASN A 179 8.15 20.80 -6.42
CA ASN A 179 9.51 20.73 -6.98
C ASN A 179 9.79 19.43 -7.76
N GLY A 180 8.76 18.62 -8.04
CA GLY A 180 8.89 17.32 -8.70
C GLY A 180 9.46 16.21 -7.82
N ARG A 181 9.63 16.45 -6.52
CA ARG A 181 10.05 15.45 -5.54
C ARG A 181 8.88 14.53 -5.23
N ILE A 182 9.16 13.22 -5.12
CA ILE A 182 8.13 12.27 -4.62
C ILE A 182 7.95 12.52 -3.13
N GLU A 183 6.72 12.83 -2.73
CA GLU A 183 6.38 13.12 -1.34
C GLU A 183 5.87 11.88 -0.59
N MET A 184 5.08 11.05 -1.26
CA MET A 184 4.52 9.81 -0.70
C MET A 184 4.19 8.83 -1.83
N PHE A 185 3.89 7.59 -1.44
CA PHE A 185 3.28 6.61 -2.32
C PHE A 185 1.85 6.31 -1.90
N GLU A 186 0.96 6.30 -2.88
CA GLU A 186 -0.41 5.81 -2.75
C GLU A 186 -0.50 4.40 -3.31
N LEU A 187 -0.92 3.45 -2.47
CA LEU A 187 -1.09 2.05 -2.85
C LEU A 187 -2.57 1.75 -3.09
N GLY A 188 -2.89 1.30 -4.29
CA GLY A 188 -4.19 0.70 -4.57
C GLY A 188 -4.19 -0.77 -4.15
N LEU A 189 -5.07 -1.14 -3.24
CA LEU A 189 -5.13 -2.47 -2.63
C LEU A 189 -6.45 -3.16 -2.94
N GLU A 190 -6.40 -4.45 -3.23
CA GLU A 190 -7.55 -5.33 -3.37
C GLU A 190 -7.47 -6.47 -2.35
N LYS A 191 -8.57 -6.70 -1.62
CA LYS A 191 -8.64 -7.76 -0.63
C LYS A 191 -8.56 -9.12 -1.32
N GLU A 192 -7.64 -9.93 -0.86
CA GLU A 192 -7.51 -11.30 -1.33
C GLU A 192 -8.34 -12.21 -0.41
N ASN A 193 -9.32 -12.89 -1.00
CA ASN A 193 -10.09 -13.89 -0.26
C ASN A 193 -9.16 -15.06 0.07
N VAL A 194 -9.08 -15.40 1.35
CA VAL A 194 -8.31 -16.53 1.86
C VAL A 194 -9.10 -17.81 1.64
#